data_8446e83cfd1447d17c77c1915db9ac45
#
_entry.id   8446e83cfd1447d17c77c1915db9ac45
#
_cell.length_a   1.000
_cell.length_b   1.000
_cell.length_c   1.000
_cell.angle_alpha   90.00
_cell.angle_beta   90.00
_cell.angle_gamma   90.00
#
_symmetry.space_group_name_H-M   'P 1'
#
loop_
_entity.id
_entity.type
_entity.pdbx_description
1 polymer ?
#
loop_
_entity_poly.entity_id
_entity_poly.type
_entity_poly.pdbx_seq_one_letter_code
_entity_poly.pdbx_strand_id
1 'polypeptide(L)'
;TGAFKVRGSYSKLLSLSEDERRSGVVAMSAGNHAQGLAFISKKMDINSNIVMPEGTPFTKIRRTKNFGGNVIIKGSDLDESYQHVQDLIEDKGFIELVFVSYYYYITTITFNY
;
A
#
# COMPACT_ATOMS: atom_id res chain seq x y z
N THR A 1 13.16 2.88 -11.31
CA THR A 1 11.74 3.17 -11.11
C THR A 1 11.22 2.46 -9.87
N GLY A 2 11.44 1.16 -9.79
CA GLY A 2 11.02 0.40 -8.61
C GLY A 2 11.68 0.88 -7.34
N ALA A 3 12.98 1.20 -7.40
CA ALA A 3 13.72 1.70 -6.24
C ALA A 3 13.17 3.04 -5.75
N PHE A 4 12.78 3.91 -6.67
CA PHE A 4 12.21 5.21 -6.31
C PHE A 4 10.88 5.03 -5.55
N LYS A 5 10.03 4.14 -6.02
CA LYS A 5 8.73 3.88 -5.39
C LYS A 5 8.89 3.23 -4.03
N VAL A 6 9.82 2.31 -3.90
CA VAL A 6 10.13 1.68 -2.60
C VAL A 6 10.64 2.74 -1.63
N ARG A 7 11.49 3.65 -2.10
CA ARG A 7 12.00 4.73 -1.27
C ARG A 7 10.88 5.64 -0.77
N GLY A 8 9.92 5.99 -1.65
CA GLY A 8 8.78 6.82 -1.26
C GLY A 8 7.95 6.18 -0.17
N SER A 9 7.67 4.88 -0.31
CA SER A 9 6.95 4.12 0.70
C SER A 9 7.71 4.08 2.02
N TYR A 10 9.03 3.90 1.95
CA TYR A 10 9.87 3.85 3.13
C TYR A 10 9.86 5.18 3.88
N SER A 11 9.95 6.30 3.14
CA SER A 11 9.90 7.63 3.76
C SER A 11 8.59 7.85 4.51
N LYS A 12 7.47 7.45 3.92
CA LYS A 12 6.17 7.57 4.57
C LYS A 12 6.11 6.72 5.84
N LEU A 13 6.59 5.49 5.76
CA LEU A 13 6.58 4.59 6.91
C LEU A 13 7.44 5.12 8.05
N LEU A 14 8.59 5.71 7.72
CA LEU A 14 9.47 6.29 8.73
C LEU A 14 8.82 7.47 9.46
N SER A 15 7.90 8.17 8.79
CA SER A 15 7.24 9.34 9.38
C SER A 15 6.10 8.98 10.32
N LEU A 16 5.70 7.71 10.39
CA LEU A 16 4.59 7.29 11.24
C LEU A 16 5.01 7.29 12.71
N SER A 17 4.07 7.71 13.57
CA SER A 17 4.26 7.60 15.02
C SER A 17 4.20 6.13 15.45
N GLU A 18 4.56 5.84 16.69
CA GLU A 18 4.46 4.49 17.21
C GLU A 18 3.02 3.98 17.20
N ASP A 19 2.07 4.84 17.56
CA ASP A 19 0.67 4.46 17.55
C ASP A 19 0.18 4.16 16.15
N GLU A 20 0.60 4.98 15.17
CA GLU A 20 0.28 4.74 13.77
C GLU A 20 0.86 3.43 13.27
N ARG A 21 2.10 3.12 13.65
CA ARG A 21 2.75 1.86 13.28
C ARG A 21 1.99 0.67 13.86
N ARG A 22 1.53 0.77 15.08
CA ARG A 22 0.76 -0.30 15.71
C ARG A 22 -0.60 -0.50 15.05
N SER A 23 -1.21 0.57 14.55
CA SER A 23 -2.47 0.48 13.83
C SER A 23 -2.33 -0.30 12.53
N GLY A 24 -1.15 -0.22 11.90
CA GLY A 24 -0.93 -0.85 10.61
C GLY A 24 -1.27 0.06 9.46
N VAL A 25 -0.85 -0.33 8.26
CA VAL A 25 -1.06 0.47 7.07
C VAL A 25 -1.92 -0.29 6.07
N VAL A 26 -2.60 0.46 5.20
CA VAL A 26 -3.42 -0.11 4.13
C VAL A 26 -3.16 0.65 2.85
N ALA A 27 -3.17 -0.06 1.74
CA ALA A 27 -3.00 0.55 0.42
C ALA A 27 -3.80 -0.25 -0.61
N MET A 28 -4.18 0.42 -1.68
CA MET A 28 -4.72 -0.24 -2.85
C MET A 28 -3.60 -0.35 -3.87
N SER A 29 -3.36 -1.55 -4.37
CA SER A 29 -2.33 -1.74 -5.37
C SER A 29 -2.56 -3.05 -6.12
N ALA A 30 -2.37 -3.01 -7.43
CA ALA A 30 -2.44 -4.21 -8.26
C ALA A 30 -1.09 -4.51 -8.90
N GLY A 31 -0.04 -3.85 -8.49
CA GLY A 31 1.25 -3.95 -9.15
C GLY A 31 2.43 -4.12 -8.21
N ASN A 32 3.58 -3.70 -8.70
CA ASN A 32 4.85 -3.93 -7.99
C ASN A 32 4.98 -3.11 -6.70
N HIS A 33 4.21 -2.04 -6.56
CA HIS A 33 4.23 -1.23 -5.34
C HIS A 33 3.81 -2.03 -4.12
N ALA A 34 2.85 -2.96 -4.31
CA ALA A 34 2.37 -3.80 -3.24
C ALA A 34 3.50 -4.63 -2.64
N GLN A 35 4.35 -5.17 -3.50
CA GLN A 35 5.48 -5.98 -3.06
C GLN A 35 6.48 -5.15 -2.27
N GLY A 36 6.78 -3.95 -2.75
CA GLY A 36 7.68 -3.03 -2.06
C GLY A 36 7.16 -2.63 -0.69
N LEU A 37 5.88 -2.30 -0.61
CA LEU A 37 5.27 -1.96 0.67
C LEU A 37 5.34 -3.13 1.64
N ALA A 38 4.97 -4.32 1.19
CA ALA A 38 5.00 -5.52 2.04
C ALA A 38 6.40 -5.76 2.58
N PHE A 39 7.40 -5.69 1.70
CA PHE A 39 8.79 -5.94 2.06
C PHE A 39 9.29 -4.95 3.12
N ILE A 40 9.10 -3.65 2.88
CA ILE A 40 9.58 -2.62 3.79
C ILE A 40 8.82 -2.66 5.12
N SER A 41 7.51 -2.82 5.06
CA SER A 41 6.68 -2.88 6.26
C SER A 41 7.11 -4.03 7.16
N LYS A 42 7.39 -5.20 6.56
CA LYS A 42 7.84 -6.35 7.34
C LYS A 42 9.17 -6.07 8.01
N LYS A 43 10.09 -5.41 7.32
CA LYS A 43 11.38 -5.04 7.91
C LYS A 43 11.24 -4.08 9.08
N MET A 44 10.21 -3.25 9.06
CA MET A 44 9.93 -2.27 10.11
C MET A 44 8.96 -2.79 11.16
N ASP A 45 8.56 -4.06 11.04
CA ASP A 45 7.59 -4.70 11.94
C ASP A 45 6.24 -3.95 11.94
N ILE A 46 5.82 -3.52 10.76
CA ILE A 46 4.54 -2.86 10.56
C ILE A 46 3.63 -3.79 9.75
N ASN A 47 2.40 -3.96 10.21
CA ASN A 47 1.42 -4.78 9.53
C ASN A 47 0.94 -4.05 8.26
N SER A 48 1.10 -4.67 7.10
CA SER A 48 0.66 -4.07 5.84
C SER A 48 -0.54 -4.84 5.29
N ASN A 49 -1.54 -4.10 4.84
CA ASN A 49 -2.77 -4.64 4.29
C ASN A 49 -2.94 -4.05 2.90
N ILE A 50 -3.03 -4.90 1.90
CA ILE A 50 -3.04 -4.47 0.51
C ILE A 50 -4.30 -4.98 -0.15
N VAL A 51 -5.14 -4.05 -0.59
CA VAL A 51 -6.39 -4.36 -1.28
C VAL A 51 -6.11 -4.41 -2.77
N MET A 52 -6.47 -5.51 -3.39
CA MET A 52 -6.32 -5.73 -4.83
C MET A 52 -7.67 -6.07 -5.43
N PRO A 53 -7.97 -5.59 -6.65
CA PRO A 53 -9.23 -5.91 -7.28
C PRO A 53 -9.29 -7.39 -7.68
N GLU A 54 -10.51 -7.88 -7.86
CA GLU A 54 -10.73 -9.21 -8.41
C GLU A 54 -10.10 -9.27 -9.80
N GLY A 55 -9.55 -10.41 -10.15
CA GLY A 55 -8.85 -10.55 -11.42
C GLY A 55 -7.37 -10.20 -11.38
N THR A 56 -6.86 -9.74 -10.23
CA THR A 56 -5.42 -9.52 -10.09
C THR A 56 -4.68 -10.84 -10.31
N PRO A 57 -3.61 -10.86 -11.13
CA PRO A 57 -2.87 -12.09 -11.40
C PRO A 57 -2.38 -12.77 -10.13
N PHE A 58 -2.55 -14.07 -10.08
CA PHE A 58 -2.19 -14.87 -8.92
C PHE A 58 -0.73 -14.70 -8.52
N THR A 59 0.16 -14.53 -9.50
CA THR A 59 1.59 -14.35 -9.23
C THR A 59 1.84 -13.08 -8.41
N LYS A 60 1.10 -12.01 -8.66
CA LYS A 60 1.24 -10.77 -7.91
C LYS A 60 0.74 -10.93 -6.47
N ILE A 61 -0.38 -11.62 -6.33
CA ILE A 61 -0.93 -11.91 -5.00
C ILE A 61 0.07 -12.71 -4.18
N ARG A 62 0.60 -13.77 -4.77
CA ARG A 62 1.53 -14.65 -4.08
C ARG A 62 2.81 -13.93 -3.70
N ARG A 63 3.38 -13.14 -4.60
CA ARG A 63 4.61 -12.40 -4.31
C ARG A 63 4.43 -11.42 -3.16
N THR A 64 3.30 -10.73 -3.15
CA THR A 64 3.00 -9.79 -2.08
C THR A 64 2.89 -10.51 -0.74
N LYS A 65 2.21 -11.65 -0.72
CA LYS A 65 2.10 -12.47 0.50
C LYS A 65 3.46 -12.97 0.95
N ASN A 66 4.29 -13.40 0.00
CA ASN A 66 5.63 -13.91 0.31
C ASN A 66 6.53 -12.83 0.93
N PHE A 67 6.31 -11.58 0.57
CA PHE A 67 7.04 -10.47 1.18
C PHE A 67 6.44 -10.04 2.53
N GLY A 68 5.37 -10.68 2.97
CA GLY A 68 4.81 -10.46 4.29
C GLY A 68 3.57 -9.59 4.34
N GLY A 69 3.01 -9.23 3.19
CA GLY A 69 1.79 -8.42 3.14
C GLY A 69 0.53 -9.26 3.32
N ASN A 70 -0.48 -8.67 3.94
CA ASN A 70 -1.82 -9.25 3.98
C ASN A 70 -2.56 -8.77 2.74
N VAL A 71 -2.97 -9.69 1.89
CA VAL A 71 -3.66 -9.35 0.64
C VAL A 71 -5.15 -9.56 0.81
N ILE A 72 -5.91 -8.53 0.47
CA ILE A 72 -7.37 -8.56 0.53
C ILE A 72 -7.89 -8.38 -0.89
N ILE A 73 -8.55 -9.39 -1.43
CA ILE A 73 -9.12 -9.31 -2.78
C ILE A 73 -10.54 -8.79 -2.65
N LYS A 74 -10.75 -7.56 -3.10
CA LYS A 74 -12.05 -6.93 -2.97
C LYS A 74 -12.27 -5.89 -4.05
N GLY A 75 -13.45 -5.91 -4.68
CA GLY A 75 -13.84 -4.96 -5.71
C GLY A 75 -13.64 -5.50 -7.11
N SER A 76 -14.59 -5.20 -8.00
CA SER A 76 -14.51 -5.63 -9.40
C SER A 76 -13.62 -4.70 -10.23
N ASP A 77 -13.32 -3.49 -9.71
CA ASP A 77 -12.44 -2.53 -10.35
C ASP A 77 -11.70 -1.74 -9.28
N LEU A 78 -10.84 -0.81 -9.72
CA LEU A 78 -10.03 -0.02 -8.81
C LEU A 78 -10.87 0.89 -7.91
N ASP A 79 -11.97 1.43 -8.43
CA ASP A 79 -12.83 2.31 -7.64
C ASP A 79 -13.46 1.56 -6.47
N GLU A 80 -13.94 0.36 -6.70
CA GLU A 80 -14.52 -0.47 -5.63
C GLU A 80 -13.45 -0.90 -4.63
N SER A 81 -12.27 -1.24 -5.13
CA SER A 81 -11.15 -1.59 -4.24
C SER A 81 -10.76 -0.40 -3.37
N TYR A 82 -10.72 0.79 -3.94
CA TYR A 82 -10.41 2.00 -3.20
C TYR A 82 -11.46 2.27 -2.12
N GLN A 83 -12.73 2.07 -2.46
CA GLN A 83 -13.80 2.25 -1.47
C GLN A 83 -13.61 1.29 -0.29
N HIS A 84 -13.20 0.06 -0.57
CA HIS A 84 -12.94 -0.90 0.51
C HIS A 84 -11.76 -0.46 1.38
N VAL A 85 -10.74 0.16 0.78
CA VAL A 85 -9.63 0.75 1.55
C VAL A 85 -10.17 1.79 2.53
N GLN A 86 -11.05 2.66 2.05
CA GLN A 86 -11.64 3.69 2.92
C GLN A 86 -12.48 3.09 4.04
N ASP A 87 -13.22 2.03 3.73
CA ASP A 87 -14.00 1.31 4.74
C ASP A 87 -13.11 0.71 5.81
N LEU A 88 -11.98 0.16 5.42
CA LEU A 88 -11.02 -0.42 6.36
C LEU A 88 -10.35 0.65 7.23
N ILE A 89 -10.06 1.81 6.66
CA ILE A 89 -9.51 2.92 7.44
C ILE A 89 -10.49 3.33 8.53
N GLU A 90 -11.75 3.48 8.16
CA GLU A 90 -12.79 3.88 9.11
C GLU A 90 -13.03 2.81 10.17
N ASP A 91 -13.05 1.53 9.77
CA ASP A 91 -13.40 0.42 10.65
C ASP A 91 -12.23 -0.04 11.53
N LYS A 92 -11.02 -0.07 10.98
CA LYS A 92 -9.84 -0.62 11.65
C LYS A 92 -8.82 0.40 12.09
N GLY A 93 -8.94 1.64 11.62
CA GLY A 93 -7.96 2.68 11.96
C GLY A 93 -6.63 2.55 11.26
N PHE A 94 -6.56 1.83 10.14
CA PHE A 94 -5.32 1.72 9.37
C PHE A 94 -4.90 3.06 8.81
N ILE A 95 -3.60 3.24 8.63
CA ILE A 95 -3.03 4.44 8.01
C ILE A 95 -2.94 4.20 6.50
N GLU A 96 -3.54 5.07 5.73
CA GLU A 96 -3.55 4.93 4.27
C GLU A 96 -2.21 5.31 3.67
N LEU A 97 -1.71 4.45 2.76
CA LEU A 97 -0.57 4.77 1.91
C LEU A 97 -1.05 4.80 0.47
N VAL A 98 -0.68 5.86 -0.25
CA VAL A 98 -1.11 6.06 -1.63
C VAL A 98 0.09 5.85 -2.55
N PHE A 99 -0.10 5.01 -3.57
CA PHE A 99 0.91 4.78 -4.59
C PHE A 99 0.50 5.47 -5.88
N VAL A 100 1.46 6.18 -6.47
CA VAL A 100 1.24 6.87 -7.73
C VAL A 100 2.39 6.50 -8.69
N SER A 101 2.17 6.67 -9.98
CA SER A 101 3.21 6.46 -10.97
C SER A 101 4.31 7.49 -10.77
N TYR A 102 5.51 7.23 -11.34
CA TYR A 102 6.62 8.16 -11.21
C TYR A 102 6.23 9.57 -11.66
N TYR A 103 5.62 9.68 -12.82
CA TYR A 103 5.19 10.98 -13.34
C TYR A 103 4.19 11.64 -12.40
N TYR A 104 3.20 10.89 -11.98
CA TYR A 104 2.15 11.39 -11.09
C TYR A 104 2.74 11.77 -9.73
N TYR A 105 3.68 10.99 -9.24
CA TYR A 105 4.34 11.28 -7.97
C TYR A 105 5.04 12.63 -8.01
N ILE A 106 5.82 12.89 -9.06
CA ILE A 106 6.54 14.16 -9.22
C ILE A 106 5.54 15.31 -9.25
N THR A 107 4.48 15.17 -10.06
CA THR A 107 3.46 16.20 -10.18
C THR A 107 2.77 16.46 -8.84
N THR A 108 2.40 15.41 -8.15
CA THR A 108 1.72 15.53 -6.85
C THR A 108 2.60 16.21 -5.82
N ILE A 109 3.85 15.83 -5.73
CA ILE A 109 4.80 16.44 -4.80
C ILE A 109 4.97 17.92 -5.11
N THR A 110 5.10 18.27 -6.39
CA THR A 110 5.29 19.66 -6.81
C THR A 110 4.12 20.53 -6.39
N PHE A 111 2.91 20.04 -6.50
CA PHE A 111 1.70 20.83 -6.20
C PHE A 111 1.27 20.77 -4.75
N ASN A 112 1.62 19.73 -4.01
CA ASN A 112 1.14 19.55 -2.63
C ASN A 112 2.21 19.94 -1.59
N TYR A 113 3.43 20.15 -2.03
CA TYR A 113 4.52 20.56 -1.18
C TYR A 113 5.22 21.77 -1.76
#